data_f7c258e9196625720395946e92014473
#
_entry.id   f7c258e9196625720395946e92014473
#
_cell.length_a   1.000
_cell.length_b   1.000
_cell.length_c   1.000
_cell.angle_alpha   90.00
_cell.angle_beta   90.00
_cell.angle_gamma   90.00
#
_symmetry.space_group_name_H-M   'P 1'
#
loop_
_entity.id
_entity.type
_entity.pdbx_description
1 polymer ?
#
loop_
_entity_poly.entity_id
_entity_poly.type
_entity_poly.pdbx_seq_one_letter_code
_entity_poly.pdbx_strand_id
1 'polypeptide(L)'
;MLFRSLKSLFNNAPDLMATIQKAISENKELQAQVDSFKAQKAQEYKKALIEKARDINGVKVMSSVFPLDAQNAKDIAFQLRGQFADHLLVVIGSVDNGKPTLTVSLSDDLVKEGKNAGALVREAGKLIKGGGGGQPHFATAGGKDPDGLQAAVTKIIELAEL
;
A
#
# COMPACT_ATOMS: atom_id res chain seq x y z
N MET A 1 17.49 34.88 22.97
CA MET A 1 17.27 34.77 21.52
C MET A 1 16.26 33.66 21.17
N LEU A 2 16.45 32.43 21.59
CA LEU A 2 15.58 31.28 21.28
C LEU A 2 14.10 31.48 21.62
N PHE A 3 13.80 32.03 22.79
CA PHE A 3 12.42 32.26 23.25
C PHE A 3 11.66 33.28 22.40
N ARG A 4 12.34 34.31 21.93
CA ARG A 4 11.76 35.34 21.05
C ARG A 4 11.47 34.77 19.67
N SER A 5 12.36 33.93 19.13
CA SER A 5 12.18 33.23 17.85
C SER A 5 11.04 32.22 17.93
N LEU A 6 10.91 31.48 19.03
CA LEU A 6 9.78 30.56 19.27
C LEU A 6 8.44 31.31 19.33
N LYS A 7 8.38 32.47 20.05
CA LYS A 7 7.17 33.28 20.09
C LYS A 7 6.74 33.79 18.70
N SER A 8 7.68 34.15 17.86
CA SER A 8 7.36 34.62 16.50
C SER A 8 6.74 33.55 15.62
N LEU A 9 7.12 32.28 15.78
CA LEU A 9 6.53 31.15 15.07
C LEU A 9 5.06 30.92 15.43
N PHE A 10 4.63 31.35 16.61
CA PHE A 10 3.26 31.23 17.11
C PHE A 10 2.56 32.60 17.23
N ASN A 11 2.83 33.51 16.27
CA ASN A 11 2.19 34.83 16.18
C ASN A 11 2.31 35.66 17.47
N ASN A 12 3.43 35.53 18.19
CA ASN A 12 3.69 36.20 19.47
C ASN A 12 2.62 35.94 20.54
N ALA A 13 2.08 34.72 20.56
CA ALA A 13 1.05 34.33 21.51
C ALA A 13 1.43 34.67 22.97
N PRO A 14 0.51 35.21 23.78
CA PRO A 14 0.78 35.58 25.15
C PRO A 14 1.10 34.36 26.02
N ASP A 15 0.43 33.24 25.79
CA ASP A 15 0.73 31.94 26.43
C ASP A 15 1.24 30.95 25.36
N LEU A 16 2.55 30.86 25.27
CA LEU A 16 3.22 30.00 24.27
C LEU A 16 2.97 28.52 24.57
N MET A 17 2.95 28.10 25.83
CA MET A 17 2.75 26.71 26.22
C MET A 17 1.34 26.22 25.87
N ALA A 18 0.32 26.99 26.20
CA ALA A 18 -1.08 26.67 25.83
C ALA A 18 -1.24 26.62 24.31
N THR A 19 -0.61 27.55 23.58
CA THR A 19 -0.66 27.59 22.13
C THR A 19 0.00 26.37 21.49
N ILE A 20 1.16 25.95 22.00
CA ILE A 20 1.84 24.74 21.54
C ILE A 20 1.00 23.49 21.85
N GLN A 21 0.47 23.38 23.05
CA GLN A 21 -0.39 22.25 23.44
C GLN A 21 -1.63 22.16 22.55
N LYS A 22 -2.25 23.29 22.24
CA LYS A 22 -3.39 23.35 21.32
C LYS A 22 -2.99 22.91 19.91
N ALA A 23 -1.88 23.39 19.38
CA ALA A 23 -1.37 22.98 18.05
C ALA A 23 -1.06 21.48 17.99
N ILE A 24 -0.51 20.89 19.05
CA ILE A 24 -0.27 19.46 19.15
C ILE A 24 -1.58 18.68 19.17
N SER A 25 -2.59 19.14 19.92
CA SER A 25 -3.90 18.51 20.01
C SER A 25 -4.62 18.56 18.65
N GLU A 26 -4.66 19.73 18.02
CA GLU A 26 -5.25 19.91 16.68
C GLU A 26 -4.55 19.04 15.63
N ASN A 27 -3.22 18.93 15.71
CA ASN A 27 -2.47 18.05 14.79
C ASN A 27 -2.84 16.57 15.00
N LYS A 28 -2.99 16.12 16.24
CA LYS A 28 -3.45 14.75 16.53
C LYS A 28 -4.86 14.48 16.03
N GLU A 29 -5.77 15.44 16.20
CA GLU A 29 -7.14 15.32 15.70
C GLU A 29 -7.16 15.26 14.17
N LEU A 30 -6.41 16.13 13.48
CA LEU A 30 -6.28 16.11 12.04
C LEU A 30 -5.67 14.80 11.54
N GLN A 31 -4.65 14.29 12.22
CA GLN A 31 -4.05 13.00 11.88
C GLN A 31 -5.07 11.86 12.01
N ALA A 32 -5.85 11.82 13.09
CA ALA A 32 -6.90 10.82 13.28
C ALA A 32 -7.99 10.89 12.19
N GLN A 33 -8.37 12.11 11.77
CA GLN A 33 -9.32 12.30 10.65
C GLN A 33 -8.74 11.78 9.34
N VAL A 34 -7.48 12.09 9.04
CA VAL A 34 -6.77 11.59 7.84
C VAL A 34 -6.70 10.07 7.84
N ASP A 35 -6.36 9.46 8.99
CA ASP A 35 -6.25 8.01 9.11
C ASP A 35 -7.63 7.32 8.94
N SER A 36 -8.68 7.91 9.51
CA SER A 36 -10.07 7.45 9.31
C SER A 36 -10.49 7.52 7.85
N PHE A 37 -10.19 8.64 7.19
CA PHE A 37 -10.50 8.81 5.76
C PHE A 37 -9.73 7.80 4.88
N LYS A 38 -8.44 7.58 5.16
CA LYS A 38 -7.64 6.57 4.47
C LYS A 38 -8.21 5.16 4.65
N ALA A 39 -8.67 4.82 5.86
CA ALA A 39 -9.28 3.54 6.15
C ALA A 39 -10.61 3.34 5.37
N GLN A 40 -11.45 4.37 5.28
CA GLN A 40 -12.67 4.33 4.47
C GLN A 40 -12.35 4.10 2.99
N LYS A 41 -11.38 4.85 2.44
CA LYS A 41 -10.93 4.68 1.06
C LYS A 41 -10.33 3.29 0.81
N ALA A 42 -9.60 2.74 1.77
CA ALA A 42 -9.09 1.37 1.67
C ALA A 42 -10.22 0.34 1.51
N GLN A 43 -11.35 0.50 2.21
CA GLN A 43 -12.51 -0.37 2.04
C GLN A 43 -13.16 -0.24 0.66
N GLU A 44 -13.23 0.97 0.11
CA GLU A 44 -13.71 1.19 -1.26
C GLU A 44 -12.79 0.50 -2.28
N TYR A 45 -11.48 0.62 -2.13
CA TYR A 45 -10.51 -0.03 -3.00
C TYR A 45 -10.53 -1.56 -2.88
N LYS A 46 -10.74 -2.09 -1.67
CA LYS A 46 -10.96 -3.52 -1.47
C LYS A 46 -12.19 -4.03 -2.24
N LYS A 47 -13.31 -3.32 -2.17
CA LYS A 47 -14.51 -3.66 -2.95
C LYS A 47 -14.23 -3.62 -4.45
N ALA A 48 -13.57 -2.57 -4.93
CA ALA A 48 -13.20 -2.44 -6.33
C ALA A 48 -12.29 -3.58 -6.83
N LEU A 49 -11.36 -4.07 -5.98
CA LEU A 49 -10.54 -5.23 -6.29
C LEU A 49 -11.37 -6.51 -6.45
N ILE A 50 -12.35 -6.72 -5.56
CA ILE A 50 -13.24 -7.89 -5.63
C ILE A 50 -14.12 -7.83 -6.89
N GLU A 51 -14.69 -6.66 -7.19
CA GLU A 51 -15.55 -6.46 -8.37
C GLU A 51 -14.79 -6.63 -9.70
N LYS A 52 -13.51 -6.25 -9.73
CA LYS A 52 -12.64 -6.39 -10.89
C LYS A 52 -11.87 -7.70 -10.94
N ALA A 53 -12.16 -8.62 -10.01
CA ALA A 53 -11.49 -9.91 -9.98
C ALA A 53 -11.68 -10.66 -11.31
N ARG A 54 -10.62 -11.26 -11.81
CA ARG A 54 -10.63 -12.10 -13.01
C ARG A 54 -10.30 -13.53 -12.61
N ASP A 55 -10.93 -14.48 -13.27
CA ASP A 55 -10.55 -15.88 -13.15
C ASP A 55 -9.57 -16.19 -14.31
N ILE A 56 -8.41 -16.70 -13.97
CA ILE A 56 -7.39 -17.16 -14.92
C ILE A 56 -7.06 -18.59 -14.54
N ASN A 57 -7.50 -19.54 -15.37
CA ASN A 57 -7.29 -20.98 -15.16
C ASN A 57 -7.68 -21.49 -13.76
N GLY A 58 -8.75 -20.94 -13.19
CA GLY A 58 -9.24 -21.32 -11.86
C GLY A 58 -8.61 -20.53 -10.71
N VAL A 59 -7.70 -19.61 -11.00
CA VAL A 59 -7.11 -18.70 -10.01
C VAL A 59 -7.80 -17.34 -10.08
N LYS A 60 -8.29 -16.88 -8.94
CA LYS A 60 -8.87 -15.54 -8.81
C LYS A 60 -7.78 -14.50 -8.71
N VAL A 61 -7.64 -13.69 -9.74
CA VAL A 61 -6.65 -12.60 -9.82
C VAL A 61 -7.32 -11.28 -9.51
N MET A 62 -6.87 -10.63 -8.46
CA MET A 62 -7.31 -9.28 -8.05
C MET A 62 -6.13 -8.32 -8.21
N SER A 63 -6.22 -7.43 -9.19
CA SER A 63 -5.12 -6.51 -9.49
C SER A 63 -5.62 -5.11 -9.79
N SER A 64 -4.97 -4.10 -9.22
CA SER A 64 -5.23 -2.69 -9.55
C SER A 64 -4.12 -1.78 -9.02
N VAL A 65 -4.14 -0.52 -9.45
CA VAL A 65 -3.28 0.54 -8.95
C VAL A 65 -4.14 1.59 -8.27
N PHE A 66 -3.78 1.98 -7.04
CA PHE A 66 -4.52 2.96 -6.23
C PHE A 66 -3.61 4.02 -5.62
N PRO A 67 -4.11 5.24 -5.38
CA PRO A 67 -3.43 6.24 -4.56
C PRO A 67 -3.60 5.89 -3.06
N LEU A 68 -2.77 4.98 -2.58
CA LEU A 68 -2.89 4.33 -1.28
C LEU A 68 -1.49 4.19 -0.68
N ASP A 69 -1.36 4.32 0.64
CA ASP A 69 -0.10 4.02 1.31
C ASP A 69 0.17 2.51 1.40
N ALA A 70 1.44 2.17 1.58
CA ALA A 70 1.88 0.77 1.61
C ALA A 70 1.25 -0.05 2.75
N GLN A 71 0.94 0.58 3.90
CA GLN A 71 0.34 -0.11 5.03
C GLN A 71 -1.11 -0.52 4.71
N ASN A 72 -1.91 0.40 4.19
CA ASN A 72 -3.28 0.09 3.77
C ASN A 72 -3.33 -0.93 2.62
N ALA A 73 -2.38 -0.88 1.67
CA ALA A 73 -2.27 -1.89 0.62
C ALA A 73 -1.99 -3.29 1.20
N LYS A 74 -1.11 -3.38 2.19
CA LYS A 74 -0.81 -4.61 2.92
C LYS A 74 -2.03 -5.14 3.66
N ASP A 75 -2.74 -4.28 4.38
CA ASP A 75 -3.93 -4.66 5.14
C ASP A 75 -5.05 -5.19 4.23
N ILE A 76 -5.28 -4.56 3.07
CA ILE A 76 -6.21 -5.05 2.04
C ILE A 76 -5.79 -6.45 1.57
N ALA A 77 -4.52 -6.64 1.24
CA ALA A 77 -4.02 -7.92 0.74
C ALA A 77 -4.21 -9.05 1.78
N PHE A 78 -3.95 -8.80 3.05
CA PHE A 78 -4.20 -9.77 4.13
C PHE A 78 -5.68 -10.04 4.35
N GLN A 79 -6.54 -9.02 4.32
CA GLN A 79 -7.98 -9.20 4.44
C GLN A 79 -8.55 -10.03 3.28
N LEU A 80 -8.10 -9.78 2.05
CA LEU A 80 -8.54 -10.56 0.88
C LEU A 80 -8.06 -12.01 0.97
N ARG A 81 -6.82 -12.24 1.40
CA ARG A 81 -6.31 -13.59 1.63
C ARG A 81 -7.10 -14.34 2.73
N GLY A 82 -7.52 -13.65 3.79
CA GLY A 82 -8.37 -14.23 4.82
C GLY A 82 -9.80 -14.52 4.36
N GLN A 83 -10.29 -13.75 3.38
CA GLN A 83 -11.63 -13.92 2.81
C GLN A 83 -11.67 -14.97 1.71
N PHE A 84 -10.61 -15.11 0.92
CA PHE A 84 -10.44 -16.04 -0.18
C PHE A 84 -9.24 -16.93 0.10
N ALA A 85 -9.47 -18.07 0.77
CA ALA A 85 -8.39 -18.91 1.31
C ALA A 85 -7.54 -19.58 0.23
N ASP A 86 -8.16 -19.96 -0.91
CA ASP A 86 -7.53 -20.75 -1.96
C ASP A 86 -7.64 -20.08 -3.32
N HIS A 87 -6.72 -20.43 -4.22
CA HIS A 87 -6.70 -20.00 -5.62
C HIS A 87 -6.77 -18.48 -5.78
N LEU A 88 -5.97 -17.75 -4.96
CA LEU A 88 -5.97 -16.29 -4.94
C LEU A 88 -4.59 -15.72 -5.23
N LEU A 89 -4.54 -14.81 -6.20
CA LEU A 89 -3.45 -13.87 -6.42
C LEU A 89 -3.95 -12.43 -6.26
N VAL A 90 -3.38 -11.70 -5.32
CA VAL A 90 -3.64 -10.26 -5.13
C VAL A 90 -2.40 -9.48 -5.53
N VAL A 91 -2.56 -8.49 -6.41
CA VAL A 91 -1.49 -7.59 -6.85
C VAL A 91 -1.97 -6.16 -6.71
N ILE A 92 -1.43 -5.42 -5.78
CA ILE A 92 -1.77 -4.02 -5.54
C ILE A 92 -0.58 -3.15 -5.86
N GLY A 93 -0.72 -2.30 -6.89
CA GLY A 93 0.14 -1.16 -7.08
C GLY A 93 -0.38 0.01 -6.24
N SER A 94 0.48 0.67 -5.51
CA SER A 94 0.10 1.82 -4.71
C SER A 94 1.09 2.97 -4.89
N VAL A 95 0.56 4.21 -4.85
CA VAL A 95 1.36 5.43 -4.90
C VAL A 95 0.99 6.30 -3.72
N ASP A 96 1.96 6.59 -2.87
CA ASP A 96 1.82 7.56 -1.78
C ASP A 96 2.96 8.58 -1.86
N ASN A 97 2.60 9.87 -1.92
CA ASN A 97 3.56 10.97 -2.04
C ASN A 97 4.59 10.78 -3.18
N GLY A 98 4.14 10.27 -4.33
CA GLY A 98 4.98 10.00 -5.50
C GLY A 98 5.88 8.77 -5.38
N LYS A 99 5.77 8.00 -4.30
CA LYS A 99 6.52 6.77 -4.09
C LYS A 99 5.67 5.56 -4.48
N PRO A 100 6.05 4.82 -5.54
CA PRO A 100 5.34 3.61 -5.92
C PRO A 100 5.72 2.44 -5.04
N THR A 101 4.74 1.60 -4.72
CA THR A 101 4.92 0.36 -4.00
C THR A 101 4.10 -0.74 -4.68
N LEU A 102 4.66 -1.94 -4.77
CA LEU A 102 3.98 -3.15 -5.20
C LEU A 102 3.73 -4.03 -3.97
N THR A 103 2.53 -4.56 -3.86
CA THR A 103 2.17 -5.55 -2.84
C THR A 103 1.59 -6.77 -3.52
N VAL A 104 2.16 -7.93 -3.26
CA VAL A 104 1.72 -9.22 -3.82
C VAL A 104 1.40 -10.17 -2.69
N SER A 105 0.25 -10.81 -2.78
CA SER A 105 -0.16 -11.88 -1.86
C SER A 105 -0.68 -13.08 -2.65
N LEU A 106 -0.23 -14.26 -2.26
CA LEU A 106 -0.63 -15.55 -2.80
C LEU A 106 -1.33 -16.37 -1.73
N SER A 107 -2.33 -17.16 -2.12
CA SER A 107 -2.90 -18.21 -1.26
C SER A 107 -1.90 -19.35 -1.04
N ASP A 108 -2.13 -20.13 0.00
CA ASP A 108 -1.17 -21.19 0.41
C ASP A 108 -1.07 -22.34 -0.60
N ASP A 109 -2.12 -22.63 -1.33
CA ASP A 109 -2.13 -23.63 -2.40
C ASP A 109 -1.23 -23.21 -3.56
N LEU A 110 -1.29 -21.95 -4.02
CA LEU A 110 -0.40 -21.45 -5.07
C LEU A 110 1.07 -21.46 -4.63
N VAL A 111 1.34 -21.21 -3.35
CA VAL A 111 2.71 -21.34 -2.81
C VAL A 111 3.17 -22.80 -2.82
N LYS A 112 2.31 -23.76 -2.50
CA LYS A 112 2.61 -25.20 -2.59
C LYS A 112 2.86 -25.66 -4.02
N GLU A 113 2.22 -25.02 -5.00
CA GLU A 113 2.45 -25.23 -6.43
C GLU A 113 3.77 -24.61 -6.93
N GLY A 114 4.54 -23.96 -6.07
CA GLY A 114 5.84 -23.39 -6.37
C GLY A 114 5.82 -21.90 -6.73
N LYS A 115 4.64 -21.23 -6.66
CA LYS A 115 4.58 -19.78 -6.87
C LYS A 115 5.22 -19.04 -5.69
N ASN A 116 5.88 -17.90 -5.96
CA ASN A 116 6.64 -17.17 -4.95
C ASN A 116 6.48 -15.66 -5.15
N ALA A 117 5.74 -15.01 -4.23
CA ALA A 117 5.52 -13.58 -4.26
C ALA A 117 6.82 -12.77 -4.20
N GLY A 118 7.81 -13.24 -3.44
CA GLY A 118 9.12 -12.59 -3.35
C GLY A 118 9.88 -12.55 -4.66
N ALA A 119 9.80 -13.64 -5.45
CA ALA A 119 10.38 -13.68 -6.80
C ALA A 119 9.64 -12.75 -7.76
N LEU A 120 8.31 -12.77 -7.74
CA LEU A 120 7.46 -11.93 -8.59
C LEU A 120 7.71 -10.44 -8.38
N VAL A 121 7.73 -9.98 -7.10
CA VAL A 121 7.97 -8.55 -6.82
C VAL A 121 9.40 -8.12 -7.12
N ARG A 122 10.38 -9.03 -7.03
CA ARG A 122 11.78 -8.71 -7.33
C ARG A 122 11.97 -8.39 -8.81
N GLU A 123 11.34 -9.16 -9.67
CA GLU A 123 11.39 -8.93 -11.12
C GLU A 123 10.56 -7.71 -11.51
N ALA A 124 9.33 -7.62 -11.07
CA ALA A 124 8.45 -6.50 -11.38
C ALA A 124 8.93 -5.16 -10.77
N GLY A 125 9.59 -5.20 -9.62
CA GLY A 125 10.15 -4.02 -8.95
C GLY A 125 11.17 -3.26 -9.79
N LYS A 126 11.83 -3.91 -10.73
CA LYS A 126 12.75 -3.28 -11.68
C LYS A 126 12.03 -2.24 -12.55
N LEU A 127 10.76 -2.48 -12.92
CA LEU A 127 9.95 -1.57 -13.74
C LEU A 127 9.58 -0.26 -13.03
N ILE A 128 9.58 -0.26 -11.71
CA ILE A 128 9.38 0.96 -10.90
C ILE A 128 10.70 1.55 -10.39
N LYS A 129 11.82 1.15 -11.00
CA LYS A 129 13.18 1.55 -10.58
C LYS A 129 13.43 1.32 -9.11
N GLY A 130 13.04 0.15 -8.63
CA GLY A 130 13.11 -0.23 -7.25
C GLY A 130 13.49 -1.68 -7.02
N GLY A 131 13.22 -2.14 -5.84
CA GLY A 131 13.47 -3.51 -5.43
C GLY A 131 12.61 -3.90 -4.25
N GLY A 132 12.54 -5.17 -4.00
CA GLY A 132 11.75 -5.70 -2.91
C GLY A 132 12.00 -7.18 -2.68
N GLY A 133 11.15 -7.74 -1.88
CA GLY A 133 11.18 -9.15 -1.52
C GLY A 133 10.18 -9.44 -0.42
N GLY A 134 10.24 -10.63 0.10
CA GLY A 134 9.35 -11.07 1.17
C GLY A 134 9.28 -12.58 1.23
N GLN A 135 8.22 -13.06 1.82
CA GLN A 135 7.93 -14.48 1.94
C GLN A 135 7.26 -15.01 0.66
N PRO A 136 7.25 -16.33 0.42
CA PRO A 136 6.58 -16.91 -0.75
C PRO A 136 5.10 -16.52 -0.89
N HIS A 137 4.40 -16.36 0.22
CA HIS A 137 2.97 -16.02 0.24
C HIS A 137 2.68 -14.51 0.26
N PHE A 138 3.68 -13.68 0.60
CA PHE A 138 3.52 -12.23 0.71
C PHE A 138 4.84 -11.50 0.49
N ALA A 139 4.83 -10.53 -0.41
CA ALA A 139 6.01 -9.72 -0.66
C ALA A 139 5.65 -8.30 -1.10
N THR A 140 6.58 -7.37 -0.92
CA THR A 140 6.44 -5.99 -1.32
C THR A 140 7.70 -5.48 -2.02
N ALA A 141 7.52 -4.55 -2.94
CA ALA A 141 8.64 -3.80 -3.54
C ALA A 141 8.33 -2.31 -3.52
N GLY A 142 9.35 -1.52 -3.23
CA GLY A 142 9.29 -0.05 -3.34
C GLY A 142 10.16 0.45 -4.47
N GLY A 143 9.77 1.55 -5.09
CA GLY A 143 10.49 2.13 -6.21
C GLY A 143 10.50 3.66 -6.21
N LYS A 144 10.98 4.23 -7.33
CA LYS A 144 11.08 5.67 -7.54
C LYS A 144 10.30 6.15 -8.76
N ASP A 145 9.81 5.23 -9.58
CA ASP A 145 9.14 5.51 -10.85
C ASP A 145 7.68 5.04 -10.80
N PRO A 146 6.73 5.94 -10.50
CA PRO A 146 5.32 5.58 -10.44
C PRO A 146 4.71 5.25 -11.81
N ASP A 147 5.28 5.75 -12.90
CA ASP A 147 4.78 5.51 -14.25
C ASP A 147 4.94 4.04 -14.67
N GLY A 148 5.95 3.35 -14.15
CA GLY A 148 6.17 1.93 -14.36
C GLY A 148 5.23 1.00 -13.59
N LEU A 149 4.39 1.52 -12.70
CA LEU A 149 3.63 0.72 -11.76
C LEU A 149 2.56 -0.16 -12.43
N GLN A 150 1.86 0.35 -13.43
CA GLN A 150 0.86 -0.42 -14.18
C GLN A 150 1.52 -1.58 -14.95
N ALA A 151 2.65 -1.30 -15.58
CA ALA A 151 3.43 -2.33 -16.28
C ALA A 151 3.96 -3.40 -15.30
N ALA A 152 4.37 -2.99 -14.12
CA ALA A 152 4.83 -3.89 -13.07
C ALA A 152 3.72 -4.81 -12.56
N VAL A 153 2.50 -4.29 -12.36
CA VAL A 153 1.32 -5.10 -11.99
C VAL A 153 1.00 -6.14 -13.07
N THR A 154 1.00 -5.74 -14.34
CA THR A 154 0.78 -6.65 -15.47
C THR A 154 1.87 -7.72 -15.54
N LYS A 155 3.12 -7.32 -15.35
CA LYS A 155 4.27 -8.24 -15.36
C LYS A 155 4.18 -9.32 -14.27
N ILE A 156 3.68 -9.00 -13.09
CA ILE A 156 3.48 -9.98 -12.02
C ILE A 156 2.49 -11.05 -12.45
N ILE A 157 1.39 -10.67 -13.10
CA ILE A 157 0.36 -11.61 -13.57
C ILE A 157 0.94 -12.55 -14.65
N GLU A 158 1.74 -12.00 -15.59
CA GLU A 158 2.43 -12.79 -16.60
C GLU A 158 3.41 -13.79 -15.97
N LEU A 159 4.25 -13.33 -15.05
CA LEU A 159 5.26 -14.15 -14.38
C LEU A 159 4.67 -15.20 -13.43
N ALA A 160 3.45 -14.98 -12.96
CA ALA A 160 2.76 -15.96 -12.13
C ALA A 160 2.39 -17.25 -12.89
N GLU A 161 2.39 -17.21 -14.24
CA GLU A 161 2.10 -18.37 -15.11
C GLU A 161 0.87 -19.16 -14.66
N LEU A 162 -0.27 -18.46 -14.55
CA LEU A 162 -1.55 -18.99 -14.07
C LEU A 162 -2.31 -19.75 -15.14
#